data_c9825d6118d6a48039248d728912cfdc
#
_entry.id   c9825d6118d6a48039248d728912cfdc
#
_cell.length_a   1.000
_cell.length_b   1.000
_cell.length_c   1.000
_cell.angle_alpha   90.00
_cell.angle_beta   90.00
_cell.angle_gamma   90.00
#
_symmetry.space_group_name_H-M   'P 1'
#
loop_
_entity.id
_entity.type
_entity.pdbx_description
1 polymer ?
#
loop_
_entity_poly.entity_id
_entity_poly.type
_entity_poly.pdbx_seq_one_letter_code
_entity_poly.pdbx_strand_id
1 'polypeptide(L)'
;MIENLGVGIDIIEVSRFRRKKYEENRNFYKKIFVKSELDYCLKFKNSAERFAGKFAIKEAVKKSISEKIRFLDIETSHLKSKPIVRIKKSREKYNFIASLSHENDFAVAVVISEKIK
;
A
#
# COMPACT_ATOMS: atom_id res chain seq x y z
N MET A 1 -26.63 5.20 4.37
CA MET A 1 -25.16 5.41 4.34
C MET A 1 -24.52 4.72 5.52
N ILE A 2 -23.39 4.10 5.30
CA ILE A 2 -22.64 3.43 6.38
C ILE A 2 -21.67 4.45 6.96
N GLU A 3 -21.91 4.83 8.20
CA GLU A 3 -21.08 5.83 8.85
C GLU A 3 -19.74 5.24 9.28
N ASN A 4 -18.69 6.06 9.21
CA ASN A 4 -17.34 5.76 9.67
C ASN A 4 -16.62 4.68 8.88
N LEU A 5 -17.26 4.05 7.91
CA LEU A 5 -16.64 3.04 7.08
C LEU A 5 -16.30 3.60 5.70
N GLY A 6 -15.16 3.18 5.19
CA GLY A 6 -14.75 3.50 3.83
C GLY A 6 -14.19 2.26 3.17
N VAL A 7 -14.23 2.25 1.85
CA VAL A 7 -13.65 1.17 1.07
C VAL A 7 -12.80 1.76 -0.06
N GLY A 8 -11.67 1.13 -0.31
CA GLY A 8 -10.81 1.49 -1.42
C GLY A 8 -10.38 0.23 -2.15
N ILE A 9 -10.28 0.33 -3.45
CA ILE A 9 -9.79 -0.76 -4.30
C ILE A 9 -8.83 -0.18 -5.32
N ASP A 10 -7.77 -0.91 -5.60
CA ASP A 10 -6.80 -0.49 -6.59
C ASP A 10 -6.23 -1.69 -7.31
N ILE A 11 -5.91 -1.50 -8.58
CA ILE A 11 -5.28 -2.53 -9.41
C ILE A 11 -4.07 -1.90 -10.10
N ILE A 12 -2.93 -2.60 -10.00
CA ILE A 12 -1.65 -2.10 -10.48
C ILE A 12 -1.01 -3.15 -11.37
N GLU A 13 -0.49 -2.72 -12.53
CA GLU A 13 0.33 -3.59 -13.34
C GLU A 13 1.71 -3.73 -12.70
N VAL A 14 2.12 -4.95 -12.45
CA VAL A 14 3.43 -5.24 -11.86
C VAL A 14 4.56 -4.75 -12.77
N SER A 15 4.33 -4.76 -14.08
CA SER A 15 5.31 -4.31 -15.07
C SER A 15 5.76 -2.87 -14.86
N ARG A 16 4.94 -2.03 -14.23
CA ARG A 16 5.35 -0.66 -13.91
C ARG A 16 6.61 -0.64 -13.06
N PHE A 17 6.70 -1.57 -12.11
CA PHE A 17 7.85 -1.67 -11.22
C PHE A 17 8.98 -2.51 -11.84
N ARG A 18 8.67 -3.44 -12.74
CA ARG A 18 9.70 -4.18 -13.46
C ARG A 18 10.49 -3.26 -14.39
N ARG A 19 9.81 -2.35 -15.07
CA ARG A 19 10.45 -1.41 -15.99
C ARG A 19 11.20 -0.30 -15.28
N LYS A 20 10.85 -0.02 -14.03
CA LYS A 20 11.43 1.08 -13.27
C LYS A 20 12.21 0.52 -12.09
N LYS A 21 13.40 0.03 -12.38
CA LYS A 21 14.22 -0.64 -11.37
C LYS A 21 14.64 0.30 -10.26
N TYR A 22 14.65 -0.20 -9.04
CA TYR A 22 14.97 0.59 -7.86
C TYR A 22 16.34 1.28 -7.97
N GLU A 23 17.37 0.56 -8.40
CA GLU A 23 18.73 1.08 -8.45
C GLU A 23 18.86 2.31 -9.35
N GLU A 24 18.02 2.41 -10.36
CA GLU A 24 18.03 3.50 -11.32
C GLU A 24 17.01 4.58 -11.01
N ASN A 25 16.14 4.35 -10.00
CA ASN A 25 15.00 5.22 -9.74
C ASN A 25 14.76 5.40 -8.23
N ARG A 26 15.83 5.53 -7.46
CA ARG A 26 15.72 5.57 -6.00
C ARG A 26 14.81 6.68 -5.49
N ASN A 27 14.88 7.86 -6.11
CA ASN A 27 14.04 8.98 -5.67
C ASN A 27 12.57 8.71 -5.87
N PHE A 28 12.21 8.05 -6.97
CA PHE A 28 10.82 7.65 -7.21
C PHE A 28 10.31 6.74 -6.09
N TYR A 29 11.08 5.70 -5.75
CA TYR A 29 10.69 4.75 -4.71
C TYR A 29 10.61 5.39 -3.33
N LYS A 30 11.55 6.27 -3.03
CA LYS A 30 11.60 6.93 -1.72
C LYS A 30 10.46 7.91 -1.48
N LYS A 31 9.78 8.34 -2.52
CA LYS A 31 8.58 9.17 -2.39
C LYS A 31 7.34 8.35 -2.04
N ILE A 32 7.40 7.04 -2.23
CA ILE A 32 6.25 6.15 -2.05
C ILE A 32 6.43 5.23 -0.85
N PHE A 33 7.63 4.68 -0.68
CA PHE A 33 7.88 3.61 0.29
C PHE A 33 8.80 4.08 1.40
N VAL A 34 8.45 3.70 2.64
CA VAL A 34 9.33 3.96 3.78
C VAL A 34 10.45 2.92 3.81
N LYS A 35 11.47 3.18 4.63
CA LYS A 35 12.67 2.34 4.64
C LYS A 35 12.37 0.87 4.91
N SER A 36 11.47 0.58 5.86
CA SER A 36 11.12 -0.81 6.18
C SER A 36 10.51 -1.54 4.99
N GLU A 37 9.73 -0.81 4.18
CA GLU A 37 9.13 -1.38 2.98
C GLU A 37 10.16 -1.63 1.89
N LEU A 38 11.09 -0.69 1.71
CA LEU A 38 12.19 -0.88 0.76
C LEU A 38 13.04 -2.09 1.14
N ASP A 39 13.41 -2.16 2.41
CA ASP A 39 14.24 -3.27 2.91
C ASP A 39 13.55 -4.62 2.70
N TYR A 40 12.25 -4.67 2.97
CA TYR A 40 11.48 -5.89 2.78
C TYR A 40 11.41 -6.30 1.31
N CYS A 41 11.01 -5.39 0.45
CA CYS A 41 10.79 -5.71 -0.97
C CYS A 41 12.08 -6.11 -1.67
N LEU A 42 13.18 -5.46 -1.34
CA LEU A 42 14.46 -5.71 -2.01
C LEU A 42 15.10 -7.05 -1.65
N LYS A 43 14.56 -7.75 -0.64
CA LYS A 43 15.03 -9.11 -0.32
C LYS A 43 14.63 -10.15 -1.37
N PHE A 44 13.63 -9.86 -2.18
CA PHE A 44 13.04 -10.83 -3.10
C PHE A 44 13.55 -10.61 -4.51
N LYS A 45 13.74 -11.72 -5.25
CA LYS A 45 14.10 -11.64 -6.67
C LYS A 45 12.99 -10.96 -7.46
N ASN A 46 11.73 -11.22 -7.10
CA ASN A 46 10.57 -10.62 -7.73
C ASN A 46 10.13 -9.39 -6.95
N SER A 47 11.06 -8.49 -6.66
CA SER A 47 10.76 -7.29 -5.88
C SER A 47 9.65 -6.45 -6.51
N ALA A 48 9.53 -6.45 -7.84
CA ALA A 48 8.50 -5.70 -8.53
C ALA A 48 7.10 -6.09 -8.08
N GLU A 49 6.84 -7.39 -7.89
CA GLU A 49 5.55 -7.85 -7.38
C GLU A 49 5.28 -7.33 -5.97
N ARG A 50 6.33 -7.32 -5.14
CA ARG A 50 6.20 -6.84 -3.76
C ARG A 50 5.92 -5.35 -3.72
N PHE A 51 6.63 -4.57 -4.53
CA PHE A 51 6.38 -3.14 -4.63
C PHE A 51 4.98 -2.84 -5.16
N ALA A 52 4.58 -3.55 -6.21
CA ALA A 52 3.25 -3.36 -6.79
C ALA A 52 2.16 -3.64 -5.75
N GLY A 53 2.30 -4.71 -4.97
CA GLY A 53 1.34 -5.05 -3.93
C GLY A 53 1.23 -3.97 -2.87
N LYS A 54 2.37 -3.49 -2.36
CA LYS A 54 2.37 -2.43 -1.36
C LYS A 54 1.82 -1.12 -1.92
N PHE A 55 2.16 -0.81 -3.16
CA PHE A 55 1.64 0.40 -3.80
C PHE A 55 0.12 0.33 -3.96
N ALA A 56 -0.39 -0.83 -4.39
CA ALA A 56 -1.84 -1.03 -4.53
C ALA A 56 -2.55 -0.83 -3.19
N ILE A 57 -1.98 -1.36 -2.10
CA ILE A 57 -2.56 -1.16 -0.77
C ILE A 57 -2.57 0.31 -0.39
N LYS A 58 -1.46 1.03 -0.62
CA LYS A 58 -1.38 2.46 -0.28
C LYS A 58 -2.40 3.29 -1.06
N GLU A 59 -2.56 3.00 -2.35
CA GLU A 59 -3.57 3.65 -3.16
C GLU A 59 -4.97 3.35 -2.66
N ALA A 60 -5.23 2.07 -2.31
CA ALA A 60 -6.54 1.67 -1.79
C ALA A 60 -6.83 2.34 -0.44
N VAL A 61 -5.82 2.50 0.42
CA VAL A 61 -5.97 3.23 1.69
C VAL A 61 -6.41 4.65 1.40
N LYS A 62 -5.74 5.34 0.48
CA LYS A 62 -6.07 6.72 0.15
C LYS A 62 -7.50 6.85 -0.37
N LYS A 63 -7.98 5.85 -1.11
CA LYS A 63 -9.36 5.84 -1.62
C LYS A 63 -10.38 5.53 -0.54
N SER A 64 -9.97 4.87 0.53
CA SER A 64 -10.90 4.46 1.59
C SER A 64 -11.20 5.54 2.60
N ILE A 65 -10.42 6.63 2.63
CA ILE A 65 -10.60 7.70 3.60
C ILE A 65 -10.74 9.04 2.88
N SER A 66 -11.38 9.99 3.55
CA SER A 66 -11.60 11.33 2.97
C SER A 66 -10.41 12.25 3.18
N GLU A 67 -9.67 12.01 4.24
CA GLU A 67 -8.52 12.83 4.60
C GLU A 67 -7.39 12.63 3.59
N LYS A 68 -6.70 13.71 3.20
CA LYS A 68 -5.54 13.61 2.32
C LYS A 68 -4.30 13.24 3.13
N ILE A 69 -3.66 12.15 2.74
CA ILE A 69 -2.41 11.70 3.36
C ILE A 69 -1.41 11.37 2.26
N ARG A 70 -0.13 11.45 2.60
CA ARG A 70 0.93 11.12 1.66
C ARG A 70 1.21 9.62 1.69
N PHE A 71 1.80 9.09 0.62
CA PHE A 71 2.23 7.69 0.61
C PHE A 71 3.15 7.37 1.78
N LEU A 72 4.06 8.28 2.12
CA LEU A 72 5.02 8.05 3.19
C LEU A 72 4.40 8.06 4.59
N ASP A 73 3.17 8.58 4.71
CA ASP A 73 2.45 8.53 5.98
C ASP A 73 1.78 7.17 6.20
N ILE A 74 1.73 6.33 5.17
CA ILE A 74 1.16 4.98 5.23
C ILE A 74 2.30 3.99 5.28
N GLU A 75 2.29 3.14 6.31
CA GLU A 75 3.27 2.06 6.41
C GLU A 75 2.55 0.72 6.31
N THR A 76 3.05 -0.15 5.44
CA THR A 76 2.50 -1.49 5.26
C THR A 76 3.48 -2.51 5.78
N SER A 77 2.96 -3.52 6.45
CA SER A 77 3.75 -4.64 6.95
C SER A 77 2.91 -5.90 6.84
N HIS A 78 3.37 -6.99 7.42
CA HIS A 78 2.67 -8.27 7.36
C HIS A 78 2.64 -8.90 8.74
N LEU A 79 1.52 -9.55 9.05
CA LEU A 79 1.38 -10.40 10.21
C LEU A 79 0.75 -11.70 9.74
N LYS A 80 1.49 -12.82 9.85
CA LYS A 80 1.03 -14.13 9.40
C LYS A 80 0.52 -14.08 7.96
N SER A 81 1.30 -13.47 7.08
CA SER A 81 1.01 -13.33 5.65
C SER A 81 -0.14 -12.39 5.31
N LYS A 82 -0.75 -11.75 6.29
CA LYS A 82 -1.80 -10.76 6.04
C LYS A 82 -1.23 -9.36 6.04
N PRO A 83 -1.65 -8.50 5.11
CA PRO A 83 -1.20 -7.11 5.11
C PRO A 83 -1.71 -6.37 6.35
N ILE A 84 -0.83 -5.57 6.92
CA ILE A 84 -1.16 -4.68 8.03
C ILE A 84 -0.91 -3.26 7.58
N VAL A 85 -1.85 -2.36 7.85
CA VAL A 85 -1.76 -0.96 7.45
C VAL A 85 -1.73 -0.09 8.69
N ARG A 86 -0.79 0.83 8.74
CA ARG A 86 -0.70 1.84 9.79
C ARG A 86 -0.51 3.20 9.15
N ILE A 87 -1.21 4.21 9.69
CA ILE A 87 -0.98 5.59 9.30
C ILE A 87 -0.19 6.25 10.41
N LYS A 88 0.96 6.83 10.06
CA LYS A 88 1.84 7.48 11.02
C LYS A 88 1.39 8.88 11.36
N LYS A 89 0.72 9.54 10.43
CA LYS A 89 0.34 10.93 10.61
C LYS A 89 -1.00 11.18 9.93
N SER A 90 -2.02 11.42 10.74
CA SER A 90 -3.36 11.76 10.27
C SER A 90 -4.08 12.51 11.38
N ARG A 91 -5.10 13.29 10.98
CA ARG A 91 -5.94 13.99 11.97
C ARG A 91 -6.91 13.04 12.65
N GLU A 92 -7.42 12.07 11.89
CA GLU A 92 -8.35 11.08 12.37
C GLU A 92 -7.62 9.77 12.66
N LYS A 93 -8.22 8.94 13.48
CA LYS A 93 -7.71 7.61 13.76
C LYS A 93 -8.55 6.59 13.00
N TYR A 94 -7.89 5.56 12.51
CA TYR A 94 -8.53 4.53 11.68
C TYR A 94 -8.09 3.14 12.09
N ASN A 95 -9.02 2.19 11.95
CA ASN A 95 -8.69 0.77 11.83
C ASN A 95 -8.77 0.40 10.36
N PHE A 96 -7.92 -0.51 9.92
CA PHE A 96 -7.90 -0.97 8.54
C PHE A 96 -7.94 -2.47 8.46
N ILE A 97 -8.66 -2.97 7.46
CA ILE A 97 -8.56 -4.36 7.01
C ILE A 97 -8.13 -4.29 5.56
N ALA A 98 -7.08 -5.04 5.21
CA ALA A 98 -6.56 -5.03 3.86
C ALA A 98 -6.45 -6.45 3.33
N SER A 99 -6.72 -6.60 2.04
CA SER A 99 -6.51 -7.85 1.34
C SER A 99 -5.81 -7.57 0.03
N LEU A 100 -4.92 -8.47 -0.35
CA LEU A 100 -4.10 -8.31 -1.55
C LEU A 100 -4.16 -9.61 -2.34
N SER A 101 -4.35 -9.48 -3.65
CA SER A 101 -4.35 -10.61 -4.56
C SER A 101 -3.45 -10.31 -5.74
N HIS A 102 -2.75 -11.33 -6.21
CA HIS A 102 -1.96 -11.24 -7.43
C HIS A 102 -2.55 -12.18 -8.46
N GLU A 103 -2.73 -11.69 -9.67
CA GLU A 103 -3.23 -12.49 -10.79
C GLU A 103 -2.47 -12.07 -12.04
N ASN A 104 -1.66 -12.99 -12.58
CA ASN A 104 -0.79 -12.72 -13.72
C ASN A 104 0.11 -11.52 -13.43
N ASP A 105 -0.02 -10.47 -14.21
CA ASP A 105 0.81 -9.27 -14.09
C ASP A 105 0.15 -8.16 -13.28
N PHE A 106 -0.87 -8.49 -12.49
CA PHE A 106 -1.61 -7.49 -11.73
C PHE A 106 -1.55 -7.77 -10.24
N ALA A 107 -1.49 -6.70 -9.46
CA ALA A 107 -1.72 -6.72 -8.02
C ALA A 107 -3.03 -5.97 -7.76
N VAL A 108 -3.91 -6.58 -6.99
CA VAL A 108 -5.22 -6.00 -6.66
C VAL A 108 -5.32 -5.91 -5.15
N ALA A 109 -5.65 -4.73 -4.65
CA ALA A 109 -5.81 -4.51 -3.22
C ALA A 109 -7.21 -4.00 -2.92
N VAL A 110 -7.78 -4.46 -1.82
CA VAL A 110 -8.98 -3.87 -1.25
C VAL A 110 -8.69 -3.51 0.20
N VAL A 111 -9.15 -2.33 0.60
CA VAL A 111 -8.97 -1.83 1.96
C VAL A 111 -10.31 -1.37 2.49
N ILE A 112 -10.63 -1.79 3.69
CA ILE A 112 -11.78 -1.25 4.42
C ILE A 112 -11.21 -0.44 5.58
N SER A 113 -11.68 0.79 5.69
CA SER A 113 -11.28 1.67 6.78
C SER A 113 -12.46 1.90 7.72
N GLU A 114 -12.16 2.03 8.99
CA GLU A 114 -13.13 2.42 10.00
C GLU A 114 -12.55 3.60 10.75
N LYS A 115 -13.25 4.73 10.71
CA LYS A 115 -12.82 5.89 11.47
C LYS A 115 -13.23 5.71 12.94
N ILE A 116 -12.27 5.81 13.84
CA ILE A 116 -12.48 5.64 15.26
C ILE A 116 -12.90 6.98 15.87
N LYS A 117 -14.00 6.96 16.58
CA LYS A 117 -14.49 8.15 17.26
C LYS A 117 -13.87 8.32 18.62
#